data_be0e3f1681832963dbd0f2dfc43dd972
#
_entry.id   be0e3f1681832963dbd0f2dfc43dd972
#
_cell.length_a   1.000
_cell.length_b   1.000
_cell.length_c   1.000
_cell.angle_alpha   90.00
_cell.angle_beta   90.00
_cell.angle_gamma   90.00
#
_symmetry.space_group_name_H-M   'P 1'
#
loop_
_entity.id
_entity.type
_entity.pdbx_description
1 polymer ?
#
loop_
_entity_poly.entity_id
_entity_poly.type
_entity_poly.pdbx_seq_one_letter_code
_entity_poly.pdbx_strand_id
1 'polypeptide(L)'
;LRPDAYRDADVIFVKGAGPRARIADAVLAENLLPDINERMIAFRATGLISDTLLARPEVVVVLREMQSDLLRTAKTVDAIESALNVKDPRFLLSRLRIVPRGDGNAQKPWHGIAEVMFADGKEPVPGAMLLLAEKNEPPTDLPPETRVAVADAFKALVNGWLRADAAAVNAAAQKLADELPRIDPTAYPDRQRLAWEHWYFANDHMTKTWLVYMAASILLLLGFVWKWPHARTAGLVVFAVALALHTAAVGLRWYIAGRWPNSNMFEAVTTSAWFGCIGAVVIEGVVYRSAARSSMRSLFALGAAVTAMVALMAAHFLTVQLNPNINNMMPVLHDVWLYIHTNVIIFSYVLIFMASVSGVLYLVHRALGGAAAFARVGGGGSLILAGPQGKESITGARAGFGEVLDGVTMVLMELSFILLWTGLVMGAIWADHSWGRPWGWDPKEVFALNTFIVFAVLVHVRFKVKDKGLWTAVLSVVGAAVMLFNWIVINFVITGLHSYA
;
A
#
# COMPACT_ATOMS: atom_id res chain seq x y z
N LEU A 1 -16.56 -17.12 19.61
CA LEU A 1 -16.43 -18.11 18.53
C LEU A 1 -17.43 -19.23 18.80
N ARG A 2 -18.23 -19.62 17.81
CA ARG A 2 -19.08 -20.78 17.86
C ARG A 2 -18.43 -21.89 17.03
N PRO A 3 -17.55 -22.70 17.60
CA PRO A 3 -16.81 -23.71 16.84
C PRO A 3 -17.73 -24.70 16.12
N ASP A 4 -18.89 -24.99 16.69
CA ASP A 4 -19.85 -25.91 16.09
C ASP A 4 -20.53 -25.38 14.82
N ALA A 5 -20.66 -24.05 14.66
CA ALA A 5 -21.24 -23.43 13.46
C ALA A 5 -20.32 -23.52 12.23
N TYR A 6 -19.02 -23.72 12.45
CA TYR A 6 -18.00 -23.77 11.39
C TYR A 6 -17.27 -25.11 11.33
N ARG A 7 -17.71 -26.11 12.09
CA ARG A 7 -17.03 -27.41 12.22
C ARG A 7 -16.75 -28.08 10.87
N ASP A 8 -17.65 -27.90 9.91
CA ASP A 8 -17.58 -28.52 8.58
C ASP A 8 -17.68 -27.49 7.43
N ALA A 9 -17.48 -26.21 7.73
CA ALA A 9 -17.52 -25.16 6.72
C ALA A 9 -16.22 -25.11 5.92
N ASP A 10 -16.35 -24.93 4.59
CA ASP A 10 -15.21 -24.75 3.67
C ASP A 10 -14.68 -23.31 3.78
N VAL A 11 -13.83 -23.06 4.77
CA VAL A 11 -13.31 -21.71 5.11
C VAL A 11 -11.78 -21.60 5.02
N ILE A 12 -11.07 -22.73 4.91
CA ILE A 12 -9.60 -22.74 4.80
C ILE A 12 -9.22 -22.55 3.34
N PHE A 13 -8.49 -21.48 3.04
CA PHE A 13 -8.09 -21.17 1.68
C PHE A 13 -6.74 -21.76 1.32
N VAL A 14 -6.70 -22.60 0.30
CA VAL A 14 -5.49 -23.17 -0.27
C VAL A 14 -5.08 -22.39 -1.51
N LYS A 15 -3.89 -21.79 -1.47
CA LYS A 15 -3.34 -21.00 -2.58
C LYS A 15 -2.72 -21.91 -3.65
N GLY A 16 -2.96 -21.58 -4.92
CA GLY A 16 -2.33 -22.23 -6.08
C GLY A 16 -3.14 -23.38 -6.68
N ALA A 17 -3.24 -23.41 -8.01
CA ALA A 17 -4.01 -24.41 -8.75
C ALA A 17 -3.41 -25.83 -8.63
N GLY A 18 -2.08 -25.95 -8.65
CA GLY A 18 -1.37 -27.23 -8.51
C GLY A 18 -1.64 -27.94 -7.18
N PRO A 19 -1.41 -27.29 -6.02
CA PRO A 19 -1.77 -27.83 -4.71
C PRO A 19 -3.24 -28.24 -4.60
N ARG A 20 -4.17 -27.42 -5.07
CA ARG A 20 -5.62 -27.72 -5.06
C ARG A 20 -5.94 -28.96 -5.88
N ALA A 21 -5.37 -29.07 -7.07
CA ALA A 21 -5.56 -30.24 -7.93
C ALA A 21 -5.09 -31.52 -7.25
N ARG A 22 -3.86 -31.53 -6.69
CA ARG A 22 -3.31 -32.70 -5.99
C ARG A 22 -4.19 -33.16 -4.83
N ILE A 23 -4.66 -32.24 -3.99
CA ILE A 23 -5.54 -32.55 -2.87
C ILE A 23 -6.89 -33.08 -3.36
N ALA A 24 -7.49 -32.41 -4.36
CA ALA A 24 -8.80 -32.80 -4.88
C ALA A 24 -8.71 -34.17 -5.58
N ASP A 25 -7.68 -34.44 -6.37
CA ASP A 25 -7.50 -35.69 -7.10
C ASP A 25 -7.35 -36.87 -6.14
N ALA A 26 -6.65 -36.70 -5.02
CA ALA A 26 -6.50 -37.75 -4.01
C ALA A 26 -7.85 -38.16 -3.40
N VAL A 27 -8.73 -37.19 -3.14
CA VAL A 27 -10.06 -37.50 -2.57
C VAL A 27 -11.01 -38.06 -3.64
N LEU A 28 -11.00 -37.50 -4.84
CA LEU A 28 -11.86 -37.94 -5.95
C LEU A 28 -11.51 -39.35 -6.44
N ALA A 29 -10.25 -39.79 -6.31
CA ALA A 29 -9.79 -41.13 -6.65
C ALA A 29 -10.45 -42.24 -5.80
N GLU A 30 -10.87 -41.90 -4.58
CA GLU A 30 -11.55 -42.85 -3.66
C GLU A 30 -13.04 -43.05 -3.96
N ASN A 31 -13.58 -42.33 -4.96
CA ASN A 31 -14.96 -42.42 -5.42
C ASN A 31 -16.03 -42.39 -4.29
N LEU A 32 -15.93 -41.38 -3.46
CA LEU A 32 -16.71 -41.23 -2.22
C LEU A 32 -18.16 -40.74 -2.50
N LEU A 33 -18.88 -40.41 -1.43
CA LEU A 33 -20.22 -39.88 -1.50
C LEU A 33 -20.37 -38.66 -2.42
N PRO A 34 -21.50 -38.52 -3.14
CA PRO A 34 -21.68 -37.44 -4.11
C PRO A 34 -21.46 -36.03 -3.57
N ASP A 35 -21.85 -35.76 -2.32
CA ASP A 35 -21.67 -34.48 -1.64
C ASP A 35 -20.18 -34.12 -1.44
N ILE A 36 -19.34 -35.10 -1.10
CA ILE A 36 -17.89 -34.92 -0.94
C ILE A 36 -17.26 -34.63 -2.31
N ASN A 37 -17.68 -35.32 -3.34
CA ASN A 37 -17.18 -35.11 -4.68
C ASN A 37 -17.55 -33.70 -5.21
N GLU A 38 -18.78 -33.22 -4.97
CA GLU A 38 -19.18 -31.86 -5.31
C GLU A 38 -18.36 -30.80 -4.57
N ARG A 39 -18.12 -31.00 -3.28
CA ARG A 39 -17.24 -30.11 -2.50
C ARG A 39 -15.80 -30.10 -3.02
N MET A 40 -15.26 -31.23 -3.45
CA MET A 40 -13.92 -31.28 -4.03
C MET A 40 -13.82 -30.59 -5.38
N ILE A 41 -14.85 -30.68 -6.22
CA ILE A 41 -14.95 -29.94 -7.47
C ILE A 41 -15.02 -28.42 -7.18
N ALA A 42 -15.84 -28.02 -6.23
CA ALA A 42 -15.94 -26.62 -5.79
C ALA A 42 -14.61 -26.13 -5.19
N PHE A 43 -13.96 -26.95 -4.36
CA PHE A 43 -12.62 -26.64 -3.82
C PHE A 43 -11.57 -26.39 -4.91
N ARG A 44 -11.57 -27.17 -5.97
CA ARG A 44 -10.66 -27.01 -7.10
C ARG A 44 -10.77 -25.61 -7.72
N ALA A 45 -12.01 -25.12 -7.84
CA ALA A 45 -12.30 -23.79 -8.39
C ALA A 45 -12.04 -22.65 -7.38
N THR A 46 -12.59 -22.77 -6.18
CA THR A 46 -12.57 -21.69 -5.16
C THR A 46 -11.32 -21.67 -4.29
N GLY A 47 -10.76 -22.85 -4.04
CA GLY A 47 -9.66 -23.05 -3.08
C GLY A 47 -10.10 -23.14 -1.62
N LEU A 48 -11.39 -23.14 -1.35
CA LEU A 48 -11.96 -23.23 0.01
C LEU A 48 -12.26 -24.68 0.38
N ILE A 49 -11.76 -25.13 1.53
CA ILE A 49 -11.90 -26.50 2.03
C ILE A 49 -12.14 -26.48 3.54
N SER A 50 -12.81 -27.51 4.06
CA SER A 50 -12.98 -27.69 5.51
C SER A 50 -11.81 -28.45 6.14
N ASP A 51 -11.66 -28.31 7.45
CA ASP A 51 -10.70 -29.07 8.22
C ASP A 51 -10.99 -30.57 8.23
N THR A 52 -12.28 -30.95 8.23
CA THR A 52 -12.69 -32.36 8.16
C THR A 52 -12.24 -33.04 6.88
N LEU A 53 -12.28 -32.32 5.75
CA LEU A 53 -11.76 -32.79 4.47
C LEU A 53 -10.24 -32.81 4.43
N LEU A 54 -9.57 -31.84 5.05
CA LEU A 54 -8.09 -31.82 5.18
C LEU A 54 -7.57 -32.92 6.11
N ALA A 55 -8.34 -33.34 7.11
CA ALA A 55 -7.97 -34.40 8.04
C ALA A 55 -8.14 -35.82 7.47
N ARG A 56 -8.64 -35.98 6.25
CA ARG A 56 -8.77 -37.27 5.61
C ARG A 56 -7.41 -37.94 5.36
N PRO A 57 -7.32 -39.26 5.56
CA PRO A 57 -6.05 -39.98 5.42
C PRO A 57 -5.34 -39.76 4.07
N GLU A 58 -6.09 -39.79 2.98
CA GLU A 58 -5.60 -39.59 1.63
C GLU A 58 -5.03 -38.17 1.43
N VAL A 59 -5.65 -37.16 2.04
CA VAL A 59 -5.16 -35.76 1.99
C VAL A 59 -3.92 -35.59 2.83
N VAL A 60 -3.87 -36.20 4.01
CA VAL A 60 -2.70 -36.15 4.90
C VAL A 60 -1.46 -36.72 4.22
N VAL A 61 -1.60 -37.79 3.44
CA VAL A 61 -0.50 -38.36 2.65
C VAL A 61 0.00 -37.34 1.63
N VAL A 62 -0.91 -36.72 0.86
CA VAL A 62 -0.56 -35.69 -0.13
C VAL A 62 0.09 -34.46 0.53
N LEU A 63 -0.40 -34.02 1.68
CA LEU A 63 0.21 -32.89 2.40
C LEU A 63 1.64 -33.21 2.85
N ARG A 64 1.92 -34.42 3.33
CA ARG A 64 3.30 -34.86 3.67
C ARG A 64 4.23 -34.86 2.46
N GLU A 65 3.76 -35.36 1.33
CA GLU A 65 4.52 -35.32 0.07
C GLU A 65 4.78 -33.87 -0.36
N MET A 66 3.78 -33.02 -0.27
CA MET A 66 3.90 -31.60 -0.60
C MET A 66 4.85 -30.85 0.36
N GLN A 67 4.94 -31.27 1.62
CA GLN A 67 5.84 -30.67 2.60
C GLN A 67 7.32 -31.04 2.31
N SER A 68 7.57 -32.18 1.70
CA SER A 68 8.93 -32.58 1.29
C SER A 68 9.49 -31.75 0.12
N ASP A 69 8.64 -31.11 -0.68
CA ASP A 69 9.06 -30.22 -1.78
C ASP A 69 9.18 -28.78 -1.27
N LEU A 70 10.36 -28.48 -0.72
CA LEU A 70 10.69 -27.19 -0.09
C LEU A 70 10.61 -25.99 -1.05
N LEU A 71 10.78 -26.22 -2.35
CA LEU A 71 10.84 -25.15 -3.33
C LEU A 71 9.46 -24.76 -3.87
N ARG A 72 8.53 -25.71 -4.00
CA ARG A 72 7.26 -25.49 -4.72
C ARG A 72 6.03 -25.49 -3.84
N THR A 73 5.94 -26.43 -2.87
CA THR A 73 4.67 -26.67 -2.17
C THR A 73 4.75 -26.59 -0.65
N ALA A 74 5.95 -26.64 -0.02
CA ALA A 74 6.09 -26.58 1.44
C ALA A 74 5.41 -25.34 2.04
N LYS A 75 5.60 -24.16 1.45
CA LYS A 75 4.94 -22.92 1.91
C LYS A 75 3.40 -23.00 1.90
N THR A 76 2.83 -23.78 0.98
CA THR A 76 1.37 -23.98 0.94
C THR A 76 0.92 -24.86 2.09
N VAL A 77 1.71 -25.90 2.44
CA VAL A 77 1.43 -26.76 3.59
C VAL A 77 1.54 -25.96 4.89
N ASP A 78 2.60 -25.16 5.06
CA ASP A 78 2.77 -24.29 6.23
C ASP A 78 1.59 -23.31 6.39
N ALA A 79 1.05 -22.79 5.28
CA ALA A 79 -0.12 -21.92 5.31
C ALA A 79 -1.40 -22.68 5.73
N ILE A 80 -1.58 -23.93 5.27
CA ILE A 80 -2.68 -24.79 5.69
C ILE A 80 -2.57 -25.13 7.18
N GLU A 81 -1.40 -25.53 7.65
CA GLU A 81 -1.15 -25.82 9.07
C GLU A 81 -1.39 -24.59 9.95
N SER A 82 -0.93 -23.42 9.51
CA SER A 82 -1.19 -22.16 10.20
C SER A 82 -2.69 -21.86 10.29
N ALA A 83 -3.44 -22.10 9.21
CA ALA A 83 -4.88 -21.91 9.19
C ALA A 83 -5.63 -22.91 10.10
N LEU A 84 -5.17 -24.14 10.18
CA LEU A 84 -5.69 -25.16 11.10
C LEU A 84 -5.41 -24.79 12.57
N ASN A 85 -4.19 -24.29 12.86
CA ASN A 85 -3.81 -23.84 14.19
C ASN A 85 -4.66 -22.67 14.70
N VAL A 86 -5.08 -21.75 13.81
CA VAL A 86 -5.98 -20.64 14.17
C VAL A 86 -7.34 -21.13 14.69
N LYS A 87 -7.79 -22.32 14.30
CA LYS A 87 -9.01 -22.95 14.81
C LYS A 87 -8.88 -23.45 16.26
N ASP A 88 -7.67 -23.73 16.74
CA ASP A 88 -7.45 -24.11 18.13
C ASP A 88 -7.59 -22.87 19.04
N PRO A 89 -8.59 -22.83 19.95
CA PRO A 89 -8.73 -21.72 20.90
C PRO A 89 -7.47 -21.48 21.74
N ARG A 90 -6.67 -22.50 21.99
CA ARG A 90 -5.40 -22.41 22.72
C ARG A 90 -4.39 -21.56 21.96
N PHE A 91 -4.29 -21.77 20.65
CA PHE A 91 -3.38 -20.98 19.81
C PHE A 91 -3.75 -19.50 19.84
N LEU A 92 -5.02 -19.19 19.69
CA LEU A 92 -5.52 -17.79 19.76
C LEU A 92 -5.24 -17.15 21.13
N LEU A 93 -5.58 -17.86 22.22
CA LEU A 93 -5.38 -17.35 23.57
C LEU A 93 -3.89 -17.18 23.93
N SER A 94 -3.02 -18.08 23.47
CA SER A 94 -1.57 -17.95 23.69
C SER A 94 -0.95 -16.78 22.93
N ARG A 95 -1.57 -16.38 21.78
CA ARG A 95 -1.12 -15.24 20.96
C ARG A 95 -1.77 -13.92 21.36
N LEU A 96 -2.85 -13.96 22.11
CA LEU A 96 -3.59 -12.75 22.53
C LEU A 96 -2.86 -12.06 23.69
N ARG A 97 -1.75 -11.39 23.38
CA ARG A 97 -0.92 -10.64 24.32
C ARG A 97 -1.40 -9.21 24.40
N ILE A 98 -2.48 -8.98 25.18
CA ILE A 98 -3.16 -7.69 25.30
C ILE A 98 -2.97 -7.03 26.67
N VAL A 99 -2.40 -7.73 27.63
CA VAL A 99 -2.21 -7.22 28.99
C VAL A 99 -0.81 -6.62 29.13
N PRO A 100 -0.69 -5.30 29.36
CA PRO A 100 0.61 -4.65 29.51
C PRO A 100 1.37 -5.21 30.72
N ARG A 101 2.67 -5.04 30.71
CA ARG A 101 3.50 -5.38 31.86
C ARG A 101 3.39 -4.30 32.94
N GLY A 102 3.27 -4.74 34.19
CA GLY A 102 3.26 -3.82 35.35
C GLY A 102 4.66 -3.29 35.72
N ASP A 103 5.74 -3.94 35.20
CA ASP A 103 7.13 -3.52 35.43
C ASP A 103 7.62 -2.42 34.46
N GLY A 104 6.79 -1.98 33.51
CA GLY A 104 7.13 -0.97 32.50
C GLY A 104 8.24 -1.39 31.52
N ASN A 105 8.59 -2.68 31.46
CA ASN A 105 9.68 -3.15 30.63
C ASN A 105 9.25 -3.34 29.16
N ALA A 106 9.50 -2.31 28.34
CA ALA A 106 9.18 -2.31 26.91
C ALA A 106 9.95 -3.36 26.07
N GLN A 107 11.02 -3.97 26.62
CA GLN A 107 11.80 -4.97 25.92
C GLN A 107 11.19 -6.39 26.02
N LYS A 108 10.31 -6.60 26.99
CA LYS A 108 9.63 -7.87 27.19
C LYS A 108 8.25 -7.87 26.52
N PRO A 109 7.80 -9.01 25.97
CA PRO A 109 6.45 -9.11 25.42
C PRO A 109 5.39 -8.91 26.51
N TRP A 110 4.25 -8.35 26.14
CA TRP A 110 3.08 -8.23 26.99
C TRP A 110 2.56 -9.60 27.44
N HIS A 111 1.87 -9.65 28.55
CA HIS A 111 1.27 -10.89 29.05
C HIS A 111 0.12 -11.36 28.16
N GLY A 112 0.07 -12.67 27.93
CA GLY A 112 -1.06 -13.30 27.30
C GLY A 112 -2.28 -13.31 28.22
N ILE A 113 -3.48 -13.17 27.66
CA ILE A 113 -4.70 -13.26 28.46
C ILE A 113 -4.82 -14.58 29.21
N ALA A 114 -4.31 -15.67 28.62
CA ALA A 114 -4.26 -16.99 29.26
C ALA A 114 -3.40 -16.98 30.54
N GLU A 115 -2.25 -16.28 30.52
CA GLU A 115 -1.34 -16.16 31.66
C GLU A 115 -2.02 -15.50 32.87
N VAL A 116 -2.89 -14.50 32.58
CA VAL A 116 -3.64 -13.78 33.61
C VAL A 116 -4.84 -14.55 34.13
N MET A 117 -5.54 -15.27 33.25
CA MET A 117 -6.76 -16.00 33.61
C MET A 117 -6.52 -17.23 34.49
N PHE A 118 -5.38 -17.90 34.30
CA PHE A 118 -5.07 -19.18 34.93
C PHE A 118 -4.07 -19.07 36.08
N ALA A 119 -3.72 -17.86 36.46
CA ALA A 119 -2.71 -17.58 37.49
C ALA A 119 -3.04 -18.09 38.91
N ASP A 120 -4.29 -18.25 39.26
CA ASP A 120 -4.70 -18.50 40.64
C ASP A 120 -5.15 -19.96 40.93
N GLY A 121 -4.97 -20.89 40.00
CA GLY A 121 -5.32 -22.31 40.23
C GLY A 121 -6.81 -22.58 40.53
N LYS A 122 -7.66 -21.55 40.47
CA LYS A 122 -9.09 -21.62 40.76
C LYS A 122 -9.89 -21.70 39.47
N GLU A 123 -10.51 -22.85 39.32
CA GLU A 123 -11.51 -23.28 38.37
C GLU A 123 -11.38 -22.85 36.90
N PRO A 124 -11.39 -23.83 36.00
CA PRO A 124 -11.27 -23.62 34.59
C PRO A 124 -12.59 -23.18 33.96
N VAL A 125 -12.49 -22.33 32.95
CA VAL A 125 -13.56 -22.12 31.97
C VAL A 125 -13.81 -23.47 31.24
N PRO A 126 -15.09 -23.85 30.99
CA PRO A 126 -15.41 -25.20 30.48
C PRO A 126 -14.71 -25.53 29.16
N GLY A 127 -14.19 -26.75 29.04
CA GLY A 127 -13.69 -27.33 27.81
C GLY A 127 -12.19 -27.14 27.54
N ALA A 128 -11.81 -26.66 26.38
CA ALA A 128 -10.45 -26.59 25.86
C ALA A 128 -9.45 -25.73 26.65
N MET A 129 -9.92 -24.89 27.59
CA MET A 129 -9.07 -24.01 28.40
C MET A 129 -8.33 -24.72 29.55
N LEU A 130 -8.78 -25.91 29.95
CA LEU A 130 -8.14 -26.71 31.01
C LEU A 130 -6.69 -27.08 30.72
N LEU A 131 -6.35 -27.28 29.46
CA LEU A 131 -5.04 -27.72 29.03
C LEU A 131 -3.98 -26.59 28.92
N LEU A 132 -4.41 -25.32 29.03
CA LEU A 132 -3.53 -24.16 29.08
C LEU A 132 -3.08 -23.82 30.50
N ALA A 133 -3.81 -24.30 31.51
CA ALA A 133 -3.54 -24.01 32.91
C ALA A 133 -2.28 -24.71 33.46
N GLU A 134 -1.80 -25.78 32.81
CA GLU A 134 -0.75 -26.61 33.38
C GLU A 134 0.69 -26.07 33.36
N LYS A 135 0.96 -24.91 32.77
CA LYS A 135 2.32 -24.37 32.62
C LYS A 135 2.56 -22.88 32.83
N ASN A 136 1.56 -22.10 33.17
CA ASN A 136 1.75 -20.65 33.27
C ASN A 136 1.87 -20.21 34.74
N GLU A 137 3.07 -19.78 35.13
CA GLU A 137 3.25 -19.05 36.38
C GLU A 137 2.51 -17.70 36.29
N PRO A 138 1.84 -17.29 37.39
CA PRO A 138 1.15 -16.01 37.39
C PRO A 138 2.12 -14.84 37.17
N PRO A 139 1.73 -13.82 36.38
CA PRO A 139 2.55 -12.61 36.23
C PRO A 139 2.81 -11.97 37.60
N THR A 140 4.07 -11.98 38.02
CA THR A 140 4.47 -11.43 39.35
C THR A 140 4.53 -9.92 39.35
N ASP A 141 4.61 -9.30 38.19
CA ASP A 141 4.65 -7.84 37.96
C ASP A 141 3.26 -7.17 37.98
N LEU A 142 2.17 -7.96 38.00
CA LEU A 142 0.81 -7.45 38.08
C LEU A 142 0.22 -7.61 39.48
N PRO A 143 -0.37 -6.55 40.08
CA PRO A 143 -1.11 -6.65 41.31
C PRO A 143 -2.23 -7.71 41.25
N PRO A 144 -2.47 -8.51 42.29
CA PRO A 144 -3.52 -9.53 42.30
C PRO A 144 -4.91 -8.98 41.92
N GLU A 145 -5.24 -7.80 42.41
CA GLU A 145 -6.53 -7.12 42.12
C GLU A 145 -6.71 -6.83 40.64
N THR A 146 -5.65 -6.34 39.98
CA THR A 146 -5.65 -6.05 38.55
C THR A 146 -5.81 -7.33 37.72
N ARG A 147 -5.11 -8.41 38.12
CA ARG A 147 -5.23 -9.72 37.45
C ARG A 147 -6.67 -10.24 37.51
N VAL A 148 -7.28 -10.18 38.71
CA VAL A 148 -8.68 -10.63 38.91
C VAL A 148 -9.63 -9.76 38.08
N ALA A 149 -9.47 -8.43 38.09
CA ALA A 149 -10.34 -7.53 37.33
C ALA A 149 -10.29 -7.80 35.81
N VAL A 150 -9.09 -8.01 35.27
CA VAL A 150 -8.90 -8.32 33.84
C VAL A 150 -9.45 -9.71 33.51
N ALA A 151 -9.17 -10.72 34.36
CA ALA A 151 -9.66 -12.08 34.16
C ALA A 151 -11.20 -12.14 34.17
N ASP A 152 -11.85 -11.48 35.13
CA ASP A 152 -13.30 -11.42 35.25
C ASP A 152 -13.97 -10.69 34.09
N ALA A 153 -13.36 -9.57 33.66
CA ALA A 153 -13.85 -8.85 32.50
C ALA A 153 -13.76 -9.71 31.22
N PHE A 154 -12.67 -10.45 31.02
CA PHE A 154 -12.51 -11.33 29.88
C PHE A 154 -13.47 -12.55 29.93
N LYS A 155 -13.66 -13.16 31.12
CA LYS A 155 -14.65 -14.22 31.34
C LYS A 155 -16.07 -13.72 31.01
N ALA A 156 -16.42 -12.51 31.47
CA ALA A 156 -17.72 -11.89 31.16
C ALA A 156 -17.90 -11.68 29.65
N LEU A 157 -16.86 -11.22 28.95
CA LEU A 157 -16.87 -11.06 27.50
C LEU A 157 -17.12 -12.40 26.78
N VAL A 158 -16.40 -13.44 27.15
CA VAL A 158 -16.57 -14.79 26.56
C VAL A 158 -17.98 -15.34 26.84
N ASN A 159 -18.46 -15.22 28.07
CA ASN A 159 -19.79 -15.70 28.45
C ASN A 159 -20.93 -14.93 27.74
N GLY A 160 -20.78 -13.60 27.63
CA GLY A 160 -21.73 -12.77 26.85
C GLY A 160 -21.74 -13.17 25.38
N TRP A 161 -20.58 -13.41 24.80
CA TRP A 161 -20.44 -13.87 23.41
C TRP A 161 -21.11 -15.23 23.17
N LEU A 162 -20.86 -16.22 24.05
CA LEU A 162 -21.45 -17.56 23.96
C LEU A 162 -22.96 -17.53 24.07
N ARG A 163 -23.51 -16.59 24.87
CA ARG A 163 -24.99 -16.41 25.05
C ARG A 163 -25.59 -15.51 23.95
N ALA A 164 -24.78 -14.98 23.03
CA ALA A 164 -25.20 -13.98 22.04
C ALA A 164 -25.82 -12.71 22.68
N ASP A 165 -25.36 -12.34 23.88
CA ASP A 165 -25.77 -11.13 24.60
C ASP A 165 -24.85 -9.97 24.24
N ALA A 166 -25.28 -9.13 23.30
CA ALA A 166 -24.50 -7.99 22.85
C ALA A 166 -24.27 -6.94 23.95
N ALA A 167 -25.23 -6.78 24.87
CA ALA A 167 -25.09 -5.81 25.95
C ALA A 167 -24.00 -6.24 26.95
N ALA A 168 -23.98 -7.52 27.34
CA ALA A 168 -22.95 -8.10 28.19
C ALA A 168 -21.56 -8.04 27.54
N VAL A 169 -21.47 -8.34 26.24
CA VAL A 169 -20.21 -8.24 25.47
C VAL A 169 -19.68 -6.80 25.47
N ASN A 170 -20.53 -5.82 25.16
CA ASN A 170 -20.13 -4.41 25.13
C ASN A 170 -19.70 -3.91 26.50
N ALA A 171 -20.41 -4.26 27.57
CA ALA A 171 -20.04 -3.89 28.93
C ALA A 171 -18.70 -4.49 29.37
N ALA A 172 -18.45 -5.76 29.04
CA ALA A 172 -17.20 -6.43 29.34
C ALA A 172 -16.03 -5.88 28.52
N ALA A 173 -16.24 -5.58 27.24
CA ALA A 173 -15.26 -4.94 26.37
C ALA A 173 -14.90 -3.53 26.89
N GLN A 174 -15.91 -2.75 27.32
CA GLN A 174 -15.68 -1.44 27.93
C GLN A 174 -14.85 -1.55 29.21
N LYS A 175 -15.16 -2.53 30.07
CA LYS A 175 -14.38 -2.77 31.30
C LYS A 175 -12.92 -3.09 30.97
N LEU A 176 -12.65 -3.95 30.00
CA LEU A 176 -11.28 -4.23 29.55
C LEU A 176 -10.59 -2.96 29.00
N ALA A 177 -11.30 -2.17 28.19
CA ALA A 177 -10.78 -0.91 27.65
C ALA A 177 -10.47 0.13 28.73
N ASP A 178 -11.10 0.04 29.89
CA ASP A 178 -10.84 0.93 31.04
C ASP A 178 -9.72 0.40 31.96
N GLU A 179 -9.63 -0.92 32.16
CA GLU A 179 -8.65 -1.52 33.08
C GLU A 179 -7.26 -1.68 32.46
N LEU A 180 -7.16 -2.13 31.19
CA LEU A 180 -5.87 -2.40 30.57
C LEU A 180 -4.95 -1.18 30.48
N PRO A 181 -5.41 0.03 30.10
CA PRO A 181 -4.55 1.22 30.09
C PRO A 181 -4.08 1.69 31.45
N ARG A 182 -4.75 1.26 32.55
CA ARG A 182 -4.33 1.63 33.91
C ARG A 182 -3.09 0.88 34.38
N ILE A 183 -2.82 -0.30 33.79
CA ILE A 183 -1.65 -1.12 34.13
C ILE A 183 -0.38 -0.40 33.72
N ASP A 184 -0.31 0.09 32.51
CA ASP A 184 0.78 0.92 32.00
C ASP A 184 0.23 1.98 31.03
N PRO A 185 -0.06 3.19 31.53
CA PRO A 185 -0.56 4.28 30.70
C PRO A 185 0.40 4.72 29.59
N THR A 186 1.70 4.41 29.73
CA THR A 186 2.71 4.79 28.72
C THR A 186 2.79 3.81 27.57
N ALA A 187 2.44 2.55 27.80
CA ALA A 187 2.43 1.50 26.80
C ALA A 187 1.16 1.49 25.94
N TYR A 188 0.04 2.02 26.45
CA TYR A 188 -1.20 2.10 25.70
C TYR A 188 -1.28 3.38 24.87
N PRO A 189 -1.74 3.28 23.60
CA PRO A 189 -1.99 4.47 22.81
C PRO A 189 -3.13 5.30 23.41
N ASP A 190 -3.05 6.63 23.25
CA ASP A 190 -4.08 7.55 23.66
C ASP A 190 -5.44 7.21 23.05
N ARG A 191 -6.52 7.34 23.83
CA ARG A 191 -7.90 7.06 23.40
C ARG A 191 -8.30 7.87 22.17
N GLN A 192 -7.85 9.12 22.08
CA GLN A 192 -8.13 9.96 20.91
C GLN A 192 -7.46 9.42 19.66
N ARG A 193 -6.23 8.91 19.77
CA ARG A 193 -5.52 8.26 18.67
C ARG A 193 -6.24 7.01 18.19
N LEU A 194 -6.72 6.16 19.11
CA LEU A 194 -7.52 4.97 18.77
C LEU A 194 -8.85 5.34 18.09
N ALA A 195 -9.53 6.42 18.55
CA ALA A 195 -10.75 6.91 17.93
C ALA A 195 -10.50 7.40 16.49
N TRP A 196 -9.40 8.13 16.26
CA TRP A 196 -8.99 8.54 14.93
C TRP A 196 -8.60 7.38 14.03
N GLU A 197 -7.92 6.36 14.57
CA GLU A 197 -7.60 5.13 13.86
C GLU A 197 -8.88 4.43 13.40
N HIS A 198 -9.83 4.19 14.32
CA HIS A 198 -11.12 3.60 13.99
C HIS A 198 -11.86 4.39 12.91
N TRP A 199 -11.95 5.73 13.06
CA TRP A 199 -12.59 6.59 12.08
C TRP A 199 -11.91 6.50 10.70
N TYR A 200 -10.58 6.49 10.67
CA TYR A 200 -9.79 6.42 9.44
C TYR A 200 -10.04 5.11 8.68
N PHE A 201 -10.05 3.98 9.40
CA PHE A 201 -10.36 2.68 8.80
C PHE A 201 -11.83 2.57 8.37
N ALA A 202 -12.78 3.09 9.14
CA ALA A 202 -14.21 3.11 8.81
C ALA A 202 -14.53 3.95 7.57
N ASN A 203 -13.67 4.94 7.25
CA ASN A 203 -13.81 5.81 6.07
C ASN A 203 -12.89 5.41 4.90
N ASP A 204 -12.59 4.12 4.76
CA ASP A 204 -11.77 3.56 3.66
C ASP A 204 -10.43 4.29 3.51
N HIS A 205 -9.79 4.66 4.63
CA HIS A 205 -8.50 5.35 4.66
C HIS A 205 -8.50 6.68 3.88
N MET A 206 -9.67 7.27 3.69
CA MET A 206 -9.92 8.46 2.87
C MET A 206 -9.52 8.29 1.38
N THR A 207 -9.30 7.05 0.92
CA THR A 207 -8.93 6.78 -0.48
C THR A 207 -9.99 7.25 -1.48
N LYS A 208 -11.28 7.32 -1.08
CA LYS A 208 -12.37 7.87 -1.91
C LYS A 208 -12.13 9.29 -2.41
N THR A 209 -11.12 9.99 -1.91
CA THR A 209 -10.64 11.27 -2.44
C THR A 209 -10.28 11.18 -3.94
N TRP A 210 -10.06 9.97 -4.49
CA TRP A 210 -9.90 9.77 -5.93
C TRP A 210 -11.06 10.32 -6.75
N LEU A 211 -12.30 10.30 -6.22
CA LEU A 211 -13.47 10.87 -6.90
C LEU A 211 -13.36 12.40 -7.05
N VAL A 212 -12.82 13.08 -6.04
CA VAL A 212 -12.61 14.53 -6.08
C VAL A 212 -11.50 14.88 -7.07
N TYR A 213 -10.42 14.08 -7.11
CA TYR A 213 -9.38 14.23 -8.14
C TYR A 213 -9.91 13.94 -9.55
N MET A 214 -10.82 13.00 -9.72
CA MET A 214 -11.48 12.73 -10.99
C MET A 214 -12.28 13.96 -11.46
N ALA A 215 -13.08 14.55 -10.59
CA ALA A 215 -13.83 15.77 -10.90
C ALA A 215 -12.89 16.94 -11.26
N ALA A 216 -11.80 17.10 -10.49
CA ALA A 216 -10.76 18.09 -10.81
C ALA A 216 -10.14 17.84 -12.19
N SER A 217 -9.80 16.60 -12.50
CA SER A 217 -9.20 16.23 -13.79
C SER A 217 -10.11 16.52 -14.97
N ILE A 218 -11.39 16.20 -14.86
CA ILE A 218 -12.39 16.50 -15.89
C ILE A 218 -12.50 18.03 -16.10
N LEU A 219 -12.67 18.81 -15.04
CA LEU A 219 -12.79 20.27 -15.14
C LEU A 219 -11.53 20.93 -15.69
N LEU A 220 -10.34 20.47 -15.25
CA LEU A 220 -9.06 20.97 -15.75
C LEU A 220 -8.86 20.63 -17.24
N LEU A 221 -9.24 19.41 -17.64
CA LEU A 221 -9.17 18.98 -19.05
C LEU A 221 -10.10 19.82 -19.93
N LEU A 222 -11.35 20.03 -19.51
CA LEU A 222 -12.31 20.90 -20.21
C LEU A 222 -11.76 22.33 -20.33
N GLY A 223 -11.25 22.87 -19.20
CA GLY A 223 -10.65 24.20 -19.17
C GLY A 223 -9.40 24.33 -20.05
N PHE A 224 -8.62 23.25 -20.19
CA PHE A 224 -7.41 23.20 -20.99
C PHE A 224 -7.72 23.07 -22.50
N VAL A 225 -8.54 22.07 -22.87
CA VAL A 225 -8.85 21.77 -24.28
C VAL A 225 -9.70 22.87 -24.92
N TRP A 226 -10.80 23.25 -24.28
CA TRP A 226 -11.73 24.27 -24.82
C TRP A 226 -11.40 25.69 -24.40
N LYS A 227 -10.30 25.88 -23.63
CA LYS A 227 -9.88 27.21 -23.12
C LYS A 227 -10.95 27.90 -22.28
N TRP A 228 -11.79 27.15 -21.57
CA TRP A 228 -12.84 27.69 -20.71
C TRP A 228 -12.24 28.18 -19.37
N PRO A 229 -12.22 29.50 -19.11
CA PRO A 229 -11.59 30.02 -17.91
C PRO A 229 -12.33 29.60 -16.62
N HIS A 230 -13.66 29.51 -16.66
CA HIS A 230 -14.47 29.11 -15.52
C HIS A 230 -14.26 27.62 -15.16
N ALA A 231 -14.24 26.74 -16.16
CA ALA A 231 -13.95 25.31 -15.93
C ALA A 231 -12.55 25.12 -15.36
N ARG A 232 -11.56 25.85 -15.88
CA ARG A 232 -10.19 25.81 -15.36
C ARG A 232 -10.11 26.30 -13.91
N THR A 233 -10.74 27.44 -13.59
CA THR A 233 -10.73 27.95 -12.20
C THR A 233 -11.46 27.00 -11.26
N ALA A 234 -12.63 26.49 -11.64
CA ALA A 234 -13.34 25.48 -10.86
C ALA A 234 -12.49 24.22 -10.67
N GLY A 235 -11.82 23.76 -11.73
CA GLY A 235 -10.92 22.59 -11.67
C GLY A 235 -9.75 22.80 -10.70
N LEU A 236 -9.15 23.99 -10.68
CA LEU A 236 -8.08 24.31 -9.70
C LEU A 236 -8.61 24.37 -8.28
N VAL A 237 -9.80 24.90 -8.06
CA VAL A 237 -10.45 24.92 -6.73
C VAL A 237 -10.73 23.49 -6.26
N VAL A 238 -11.33 22.67 -7.12
CA VAL A 238 -11.60 21.25 -6.79
C VAL A 238 -10.31 20.46 -6.55
N PHE A 239 -9.26 20.73 -7.34
CA PHE A 239 -7.93 20.17 -7.11
C PHE A 239 -7.35 20.57 -5.75
N ALA A 240 -7.47 21.84 -5.36
CA ALA A 240 -7.03 22.31 -4.05
C ALA A 240 -7.81 21.63 -2.91
N VAL A 241 -9.11 21.43 -3.06
CA VAL A 241 -9.93 20.68 -2.10
C VAL A 241 -9.47 19.22 -2.03
N ALA A 242 -9.25 18.56 -3.17
CA ALA A 242 -8.74 17.19 -3.21
C ALA A 242 -7.37 17.08 -2.53
N LEU A 243 -6.47 18.02 -2.78
CA LEU A 243 -5.15 18.06 -2.13
C LEU A 243 -5.26 18.29 -0.62
N ALA A 244 -6.18 19.14 -0.17
CA ALA A 244 -6.42 19.34 1.27
C ALA A 244 -6.93 18.06 1.94
N LEU A 245 -7.88 17.35 1.33
CA LEU A 245 -8.37 16.05 1.82
C LEU A 245 -7.25 15.00 1.83
N HIS A 246 -6.44 14.96 0.79
CA HIS A 246 -5.30 14.05 0.69
C HIS A 246 -4.23 14.36 1.75
N THR A 247 -3.95 15.65 1.98
CA THR A 247 -3.05 16.11 3.05
C THR A 247 -3.57 15.69 4.43
N ALA A 248 -4.88 15.83 4.66
CA ALA A 248 -5.50 15.36 5.89
C ALA A 248 -5.36 13.83 6.06
N ALA A 249 -5.53 13.06 4.96
CA ALA A 249 -5.36 11.60 4.98
C ALA A 249 -3.92 11.19 5.32
N VAL A 250 -2.93 11.81 4.69
CA VAL A 250 -1.50 11.55 4.96
C VAL A 250 -1.13 11.98 6.38
N GLY A 251 -1.57 13.16 6.82
CA GLY A 251 -1.32 13.67 8.16
C GLY A 251 -1.96 12.80 9.25
N LEU A 252 -3.20 12.37 9.04
CA LEU A 252 -3.91 11.49 9.96
C LEU A 252 -3.21 10.12 10.06
N ARG A 253 -2.81 9.56 8.92
CA ARG A 253 -2.06 8.31 8.89
C ARG A 253 -0.71 8.44 9.61
N TRP A 254 0.00 9.55 9.42
CA TRP A 254 1.24 9.86 10.14
C TRP A 254 1.00 9.91 11.66
N TYR A 255 -0.04 10.62 12.09
CA TYR A 255 -0.42 10.71 13.51
C TYR A 255 -0.75 9.34 14.11
N ILE A 256 -1.58 8.52 13.41
CA ILE A 256 -1.97 7.18 13.86
C ILE A 256 -0.76 6.25 13.91
N ALA A 257 0.07 6.24 12.86
CA ALA A 257 1.23 5.36 12.79
C ALA A 257 2.37 5.77 13.74
N GLY A 258 2.42 7.05 14.18
CA GLY A 258 3.53 7.61 14.96
C GLY A 258 4.85 7.69 14.17
N ARG A 259 4.81 7.47 12.87
CA ARG A 259 5.95 7.49 11.94
C ARG A 259 5.52 8.01 10.58
N TRP A 260 6.48 8.48 9.80
CA TRP A 260 6.22 8.87 8.42
C TRP A 260 5.64 7.70 7.62
N PRO A 261 4.55 7.89 6.84
CA PRO A 261 3.91 6.82 6.09
C PRO A 261 4.72 6.46 4.84
N ASN A 262 5.60 5.46 4.97
CA ASN A 262 6.46 4.95 3.91
C ASN A 262 6.94 3.51 4.19
N SER A 263 6.18 2.70 4.91
CA SER A 263 6.60 1.35 5.32
C SER A 263 5.99 0.22 4.50
N ASN A 264 4.98 0.51 3.71
CA ASN A 264 4.33 -0.47 2.83
C ASN A 264 3.94 0.17 1.49
N MET A 265 3.51 -0.66 0.54
CA MET A 265 3.18 -0.21 -0.82
C MET A 265 1.98 0.73 -0.86
N PHE A 266 0.99 0.57 0.03
CA PHE A 266 -0.13 1.51 0.14
C PHE A 266 0.36 2.91 0.52
N GLU A 267 1.20 3.00 1.54
CA GLU A 267 1.79 4.27 1.98
C GLU A 267 2.66 4.89 0.89
N ALA A 268 3.49 4.08 0.24
CA ALA A 268 4.35 4.53 -0.84
C ALA A 268 3.55 5.14 -2.00
N VAL A 269 2.49 4.50 -2.46
CA VAL A 269 1.65 4.97 -3.57
C VAL A 269 0.89 6.25 -3.20
N THR A 270 0.27 6.27 -2.04
CA THR A 270 -0.54 7.42 -1.62
C THR A 270 0.30 8.65 -1.31
N THR A 271 1.40 8.52 -0.56
CA THR A 271 2.29 9.65 -0.26
C THR A 271 3.00 10.18 -1.50
N SER A 272 3.32 9.31 -2.47
CA SER A 272 3.93 9.73 -3.75
C SER A 272 3.01 10.62 -4.55
N ALA A 273 1.76 10.20 -4.68
CA ALA A 273 0.74 10.98 -5.37
C ALA A 273 0.54 12.34 -4.69
N TRP A 274 0.58 12.37 -3.36
CA TRP A 274 0.53 13.61 -2.59
C TRP A 274 1.72 14.53 -2.86
N PHE A 275 2.96 14.00 -2.90
CA PHE A 275 4.15 14.76 -3.28
C PHE A 275 4.04 15.31 -4.70
N GLY A 276 3.52 14.52 -5.64
CA GLY A 276 3.29 14.97 -7.01
C GLY A 276 2.32 16.15 -7.08
N CYS A 277 1.26 16.14 -6.27
CA CYS A 277 0.33 17.26 -6.20
C CYS A 277 0.97 18.51 -5.59
N ILE A 278 1.80 18.37 -4.54
CA ILE A 278 2.56 19.49 -3.99
C ILE A 278 3.53 20.06 -5.03
N GLY A 279 4.29 19.18 -5.71
CA GLY A 279 5.19 19.57 -6.78
C GLY A 279 4.48 20.36 -7.89
N ALA A 280 3.30 19.90 -8.29
CA ALA A 280 2.48 20.60 -9.27
C ALA A 280 2.06 21.99 -8.79
N VAL A 281 1.65 22.15 -7.53
CA VAL A 281 1.32 23.45 -6.94
C VAL A 281 2.51 24.40 -6.94
N VAL A 282 3.70 23.90 -6.57
CA VAL A 282 4.93 24.70 -6.58
C VAL A 282 5.28 25.16 -7.99
N ILE A 283 5.26 24.24 -8.96
CA ILE A 283 5.55 24.55 -10.37
C ILE A 283 4.51 25.53 -10.92
N GLU A 284 3.23 25.29 -10.71
CA GLU A 284 2.15 26.22 -11.12
C GLU A 284 2.35 27.60 -10.49
N GLY A 285 2.72 27.68 -9.21
CA GLY A 285 3.02 28.94 -8.52
C GLY A 285 4.17 29.72 -9.16
N VAL A 286 5.24 29.02 -9.58
CA VAL A 286 6.38 29.63 -10.31
C VAL A 286 5.95 30.09 -11.69
N VAL A 287 5.22 29.27 -12.45
CA VAL A 287 4.71 29.61 -13.78
C VAL A 287 3.73 30.79 -13.70
N TYR A 288 2.91 30.88 -12.67
CA TYR A 288 1.98 32.00 -12.44
C TYR A 288 2.71 33.34 -12.24
N ARG A 289 3.84 33.31 -11.53
CA ARG A 289 4.65 34.54 -11.31
C ARG A 289 5.30 35.04 -12.59
N SER A 290 5.70 34.11 -13.47
CA SER A 290 6.45 34.42 -14.68
C SER A 290 5.58 34.73 -15.90
N ALA A 291 4.36 34.18 -15.98
CA ALA A 291 3.49 34.29 -17.17
C ALA A 291 2.01 34.27 -16.82
N ALA A 292 1.47 35.36 -16.31
CA ALA A 292 0.04 35.52 -15.94
C ALA A 292 -0.98 35.13 -17.05
N ARG A 293 -0.52 34.89 -18.28
CA ARG A 293 -1.32 34.53 -19.45
C ARG A 293 -0.81 33.30 -20.21
N SER A 294 0.04 32.48 -19.59
CA SER A 294 0.62 31.28 -20.24
C SER A 294 -0.46 30.24 -20.53
N SER A 295 -0.40 29.63 -21.72
CA SER A 295 -1.21 28.46 -22.09
C SER A 295 -0.84 27.18 -21.30
N MET A 296 0.25 27.20 -20.55
CA MET A 296 0.69 26.11 -19.65
C MET A 296 -0.07 26.06 -18.32
N ARG A 297 -0.87 27.10 -18.02
CA ARG A 297 -1.64 27.12 -16.76
C ARG A 297 -2.51 25.87 -16.63
N SER A 298 -2.48 25.28 -15.46
CA SER A 298 -3.25 24.09 -15.07
C SER A 298 -2.81 22.75 -15.69
N LEU A 299 -1.80 22.70 -16.53
CA LEU A 299 -1.34 21.43 -17.11
C LEU A 299 -0.63 20.55 -16.06
N PHE A 300 0.19 21.16 -15.20
CA PHE A 300 0.82 20.44 -14.09
C PHE A 300 -0.21 19.97 -13.06
N ALA A 301 -1.19 20.83 -12.73
CA ALA A 301 -2.29 20.44 -11.87
C ALA A 301 -3.14 19.31 -12.48
N LEU A 302 -3.39 19.34 -13.80
CA LEU A 302 -4.08 18.27 -14.51
C LEU A 302 -3.29 16.95 -14.42
N GLY A 303 -2.00 16.97 -14.74
CA GLY A 303 -1.14 15.78 -14.66
C GLY A 303 -1.12 15.19 -13.26
N ALA A 304 -0.96 16.02 -12.24
CA ALA A 304 -0.97 15.60 -10.85
C ALA A 304 -2.34 15.08 -10.39
N ALA A 305 -3.44 15.72 -10.81
CA ALA A 305 -4.79 15.27 -10.49
C ALA A 305 -5.07 13.88 -11.09
N VAL A 306 -4.68 13.63 -12.35
CA VAL A 306 -4.82 12.31 -12.99
C VAL A 306 -3.94 11.27 -12.28
N THR A 307 -2.70 11.63 -11.94
CA THR A 307 -1.79 10.72 -11.22
C THR A 307 -2.36 10.36 -9.85
N ALA A 308 -2.82 11.34 -9.07
CA ALA A 308 -3.39 11.10 -7.75
C ALA A 308 -4.72 10.34 -7.82
N MET A 309 -5.55 10.61 -8.81
CA MET A 309 -6.76 9.85 -9.09
C MET A 309 -6.43 8.36 -9.29
N VAL A 310 -5.50 8.05 -10.18
CA VAL A 310 -5.12 6.66 -10.49
C VAL A 310 -4.49 5.98 -9.27
N ALA A 311 -3.60 6.66 -8.56
CA ALA A 311 -2.95 6.14 -7.38
C ALA A 311 -3.92 5.82 -6.23
N LEU A 312 -4.82 6.76 -5.89
CA LEU A 312 -5.81 6.55 -4.84
C LEU A 312 -6.90 5.55 -5.26
N MET A 313 -7.26 5.50 -6.55
CA MET A 313 -8.16 4.48 -7.09
C MET A 313 -7.53 3.08 -6.98
N ALA A 314 -6.25 2.93 -7.31
CA ALA A 314 -5.52 1.68 -7.10
C ALA A 314 -5.48 1.30 -5.61
N ALA A 315 -5.18 2.24 -4.72
CA ALA A 315 -5.18 2.02 -3.27
C ALA A 315 -6.56 1.64 -2.72
N HIS A 316 -7.64 2.11 -3.34
CA HIS A 316 -9.02 1.79 -2.95
C HIS A 316 -9.46 0.39 -3.40
N PHE A 317 -9.13 -0.01 -4.64
CA PHE A 317 -9.65 -1.26 -5.22
C PHE A 317 -8.68 -2.44 -5.13
N LEU A 318 -7.37 -2.20 -5.00
CA LEU A 318 -6.35 -3.24 -4.97
C LEU A 318 -5.82 -3.50 -3.55
N THR A 319 -6.72 -3.65 -2.58
CA THR A 319 -6.37 -3.78 -1.15
C THR A 319 -5.55 -5.03 -0.81
N VAL A 320 -5.55 -6.04 -1.66
CA VAL A 320 -4.70 -7.23 -1.50
C VAL A 320 -3.24 -6.92 -1.82
N GLN A 321 -2.98 -6.15 -2.89
CA GLN A 321 -1.64 -5.75 -3.33
C GLN A 321 -1.15 -4.50 -2.57
N LEU A 322 -2.07 -3.59 -2.29
CA LEU A 322 -1.83 -2.34 -1.57
C LEU A 322 -2.52 -2.42 -0.21
N ASN A 323 -1.94 -3.21 0.70
CA ASN A 323 -2.51 -3.43 2.03
C ASN A 323 -2.52 -2.13 2.84
N PRO A 324 -3.70 -1.61 3.24
CA PRO A 324 -3.81 -0.37 3.98
C PRO A 324 -3.49 -0.48 5.48
N ASN A 325 -3.24 -1.68 6.00
CA ASN A 325 -2.97 -1.88 7.42
C ASN A 325 -1.73 -1.11 7.87
N ILE A 326 -1.77 -0.62 9.11
CA ILE A 326 -0.65 0.04 9.76
C ILE A 326 0.06 -0.99 10.64
N ASN A 327 1.19 -1.48 10.16
CA ASN A 327 2.01 -2.48 10.86
C ASN A 327 3.27 -1.84 11.45
N ASN A 328 3.87 -2.54 12.42
CA ASN A 328 5.20 -2.18 12.90
C ASN A 328 6.21 -2.26 11.77
N MET A 329 7.09 -1.27 11.71
CA MET A 329 8.15 -1.23 10.72
C MET A 329 9.30 -2.18 11.12
N MET A 330 9.80 -2.96 10.17
CA MET A 330 10.98 -3.80 10.41
C MET A 330 12.21 -2.94 10.75
N PRO A 331 13.12 -3.40 11.63
CA PRO A 331 14.31 -2.63 12.01
C PRO A 331 15.16 -2.16 10.81
N VAL A 332 15.30 -2.99 9.77
CA VAL A 332 16.06 -2.66 8.54
C VAL A 332 15.47 -1.49 7.77
N LEU A 333 14.18 -1.17 7.99
CA LEU A 333 13.51 -0.03 7.37
C LEU A 333 13.64 1.27 8.19
N HIS A 334 14.20 1.21 9.41
CA HIS A 334 14.45 2.37 10.27
C HIS A 334 15.78 3.05 9.92
N ASP A 335 15.90 3.55 8.70
CA ASP A 335 17.10 4.25 8.23
C ASP A 335 16.72 5.53 7.49
N VAL A 336 17.42 6.61 7.76
CA VAL A 336 17.17 7.93 7.13
C VAL A 336 17.39 7.88 5.62
N TRP A 337 18.39 7.12 5.16
CA TRP A 337 18.68 7.00 3.74
C TRP A 337 17.59 6.27 2.97
N LEU A 338 16.96 5.27 3.61
CA LEU A 338 15.78 4.61 3.04
C LEU A 338 14.64 5.61 2.83
N TYR A 339 14.36 6.45 3.85
CA TYR A 339 13.29 7.45 3.72
C TYR A 339 13.55 8.41 2.57
N ILE A 340 14.80 8.91 2.44
CA ILE A 340 15.16 9.84 1.37
C ILE A 340 15.09 9.11 0.02
N HIS A 341 15.76 7.96 -0.11
CA HIS A 341 15.81 7.15 -1.32
C HIS A 341 14.42 6.85 -1.87
N THR A 342 13.56 6.26 -1.05
CA THR A 342 12.23 5.83 -1.49
C THR A 342 11.37 7.01 -1.93
N ASN A 343 11.38 8.12 -1.19
CA ASN A 343 10.62 9.31 -1.57
C ASN A 343 11.14 9.95 -2.87
N VAL A 344 12.45 9.97 -3.11
CA VAL A 344 13.05 10.51 -4.34
C VAL A 344 12.69 9.63 -5.54
N ILE A 345 12.82 8.30 -5.43
CA ILE A 345 12.46 7.37 -6.52
C ILE A 345 10.98 7.48 -6.84
N ILE A 346 10.13 7.48 -5.81
CA ILE A 346 8.69 7.53 -5.98
C ILE A 346 8.25 8.87 -6.59
N PHE A 347 8.87 9.97 -6.15
CA PHE A 347 8.60 11.27 -6.76
C PHE A 347 9.02 11.30 -8.24
N SER A 348 10.16 10.68 -8.60
CA SER A 348 10.53 10.53 -10.00
C SER A 348 9.48 9.77 -10.82
N TYR A 349 8.89 8.70 -10.28
CA TYR A 349 7.84 7.93 -10.93
C TYR A 349 6.56 8.75 -11.16
N VAL A 350 6.21 9.62 -10.22
CA VAL A 350 5.09 10.55 -10.39
C VAL A 350 5.35 11.52 -11.56
N LEU A 351 6.56 12.08 -11.64
CA LEU A 351 6.93 12.97 -12.75
C LEU A 351 6.91 12.24 -14.10
N ILE A 352 7.35 10.98 -14.14
CA ILE A 352 7.26 10.11 -15.32
C ILE A 352 5.79 9.94 -15.76
N PHE A 353 4.90 9.65 -14.81
CA PHE A 353 3.50 9.48 -15.11
C PHE A 353 2.86 10.80 -15.60
N MET A 354 3.17 11.92 -14.96
CA MET A 354 2.73 13.25 -15.41
C MET A 354 3.25 13.57 -16.82
N ALA A 355 4.51 13.21 -17.13
CA ALA A 355 5.08 13.38 -18.46
C ALA A 355 4.31 12.55 -19.51
N SER A 356 3.91 11.32 -19.17
CA SER A 356 3.11 10.47 -20.06
C SER A 356 1.71 11.05 -20.31
N VAL A 357 1.06 11.63 -19.31
CA VAL A 357 -0.24 12.31 -19.48
C VAL A 357 -0.09 13.46 -20.49
N SER A 358 0.94 14.30 -20.33
CA SER A 358 1.23 15.39 -21.28
C SER A 358 1.57 14.86 -22.68
N GLY A 359 2.33 13.76 -22.74
CA GLY A 359 2.66 13.09 -24.01
C GLY A 359 1.44 12.52 -24.73
N VAL A 360 0.52 11.89 -24.01
CA VAL A 360 -0.76 11.40 -24.57
C VAL A 360 -1.57 12.56 -25.13
N LEU A 361 -1.67 13.68 -24.41
CA LEU A 361 -2.38 14.88 -24.91
C LEU A 361 -1.73 15.41 -26.20
N TYR A 362 -0.40 15.38 -26.30
CA TYR A 362 0.32 15.74 -27.53
C TYR A 362 -0.01 14.78 -28.69
N LEU A 363 0.00 13.48 -28.44
CA LEU A 363 -0.34 12.48 -29.46
C LEU A 363 -1.78 12.63 -29.96
N VAL A 364 -2.73 12.86 -29.04
CA VAL A 364 -4.12 13.13 -29.39
C VAL A 364 -4.22 14.42 -30.22
N HIS A 365 -3.53 15.50 -29.81
CA HIS A 365 -3.48 16.75 -30.58
C HIS A 365 -2.99 16.52 -32.01
N ARG A 366 -1.91 15.74 -32.17
CA ARG A 366 -1.37 15.38 -33.49
C ARG A 366 -2.33 14.53 -34.32
N ALA A 367 -3.00 13.56 -33.71
CA ALA A 367 -3.98 12.69 -34.38
C ALA A 367 -5.22 13.48 -34.88
N LEU A 368 -5.59 14.55 -34.18
CA LEU A 368 -6.67 15.47 -34.56
C LEU A 368 -6.25 16.53 -35.60
N GLY A 369 -5.08 16.38 -36.23
CA GLY A 369 -4.61 17.31 -37.28
C GLY A 369 -3.79 18.49 -36.75
N GLY A 370 -3.37 18.48 -35.49
CA GLY A 370 -2.51 19.50 -34.93
C GLY A 370 -1.12 19.56 -35.58
N ALA A 371 -0.55 20.77 -35.69
CA ALA A 371 0.76 20.99 -36.30
C ALA A 371 1.89 20.23 -35.58
N ALA A 372 2.90 19.82 -36.33
CA ALA A 372 4.15 19.31 -35.80
C ALA A 372 4.92 20.45 -35.12
N ALA A 373 4.86 20.51 -33.80
CA ALA A 373 5.49 21.55 -33.01
C ALA A 373 6.34 20.94 -31.89
N PHE A 374 7.43 21.62 -31.54
CA PHE A 374 8.30 21.22 -30.42
C PHE A 374 8.94 22.46 -29.79
N ALA A 375 9.27 22.38 -28.52
CA ALA A 375 9.98 23.43 -27.81
C ALA A 375 11.41 23.61 -28.37
N ARG A 376 11.76 24.84 -28.79
CA ARG A 376 12.99 25.12 -29.56
C ARG A 376 14.20 25.43 -28.71
N VAL A 377 14.06 26.02 -27.54
CA VAL A 377 15.16 26.51 -26.71
C VAL A 377 15.16 25.84 -25.35
N GLY A 378 16.25 25.15 -25.03
CA GLY A 378 16.47 24.56 -23.69
C GLY A 378 15.42 23.58 -23.19
N GLY A 379 14.65 22.98 -24.10
CA GLY A 379 13.48 22.19 -23.72
C GLY A 379 12.38 23.03 -23.08
N GLY A 380 11.53 22.42 -22.29
CA GLY A 380 10.46 23.10 -21.58
C GLY A 380 10.93 24.02 -20.45
N GLY A 381 12.16 23.86 -19.96
CA GLY A 381 12.72 24.73 -18.92
C GLY A 381 12.75 26.19 -19.31
N SER A 382 13.06 26.50 -20.57
CA SER A 382 13.02 27.90 -21.07
C SER A 382 11.61 28.46 -21.17
N LEU A 383 10.60 27.61 -21.41
CA LEU A 383 9.18 28.02 -21.40
C LEU A 383 8.69 28.30 -19.99
N ILE A 384 9.16 27.57 -19.00
CA ILE A 384 8.81 27.75 -17.58
C ILE A 384 9.56 28.93 -16.97
N LEU A 385 10.83 29.11 -17.32
CA LEU A 385 11.72 30.12 -16.75
C LEU A 385 11.69 31.45 -17.55
N ALA A 386 11.01 31.52 -18.70
CA ALA A 386 10.80 32.76 -19.42
C ALA A 386 10.06 33.76 -18.51
N GLY A 387 10.72 34.88 -18.25
CA GLY A 387 10.38 35.85 -17.20
C GLY A 387 9.00 36.49 -17.35
N PRO A 388 8.60 37.40 -16.41
CA PRO A 388 7.24 37.92 -16.25
C PRO A 388 6.69 38.67 -17.45
N GLN A 389 7.49 38.95 -18.45
CA GLN A 389 7.07 39.73 -19.61
C GLN A 389 6.53 38.89 -20.76
N GLY A 390 6.39 37.57 -20.62
CA GLY A 390 5.84 36.72 -21.69
C GLY A 390 6.48 37.01 -23.05
N LYS A 391 7.70 37.51 -23.00
CA LYS A 391 8.41 37.87 -24.22
C LYS A 391 8.72 36.60 -24.96
N GLU A 392 7.97 36.44 -25.96
CA GLU A 392 8.37 36.10 -27.30
C GLU A 392 9.42 34.97 -27.31
N SER A 393 8.97 33.82 -27.73
CA SER A 393 9.85 32.93 -28.52
C SER A 393 10.78 33.88 -29.27
N ILE A 394 12.08 33.56 -29.41
CA ILE A 394 13.09 34.32 -30.17
C ILE A 394 12.54 34.82 -31.52
N THR A 395 11.37 34.40 -31.94
CA THR A 395 10.69 34.74 -33.18
C THR A 395 9.43 35.64 -32.99
N GLY A 396 9.12 36.13 -31.78
CA GLY A 396 7.96 37.03 -31.56
C GLY A 396 6.58 36.34 -31.51
N ALA A 397 6.51 35.03 -31.74
CA ALA A 397 5.24 34.27 -31.75
C ALA A 397 4.96 33.64 -30.39
N ARG A 398 3.70 33.64 -29.94
CA ARG A 398 3.27 32.91 -28.75
C ARG A 398 3.46 31.41 -28.97
N ALA A 399 3.99 30.70 -27.95
CA ALA A 399 4.15 29.25 -28.01
C ALA A 399 2.82 28.57 -28.35
N GLY A 400 2.84 27.72 -29.37
CA GLY A 400 1.68 26.93 -29.78
C GLY A 400 1.34 25.82 -28.77
N PHE A 401 0.11 25.31 -28.87
CA PHE A 401 -0.37 24.26 -27.95
C PHE A 401 0.55 23.02 -27.92
N GLY A 402 1.01 22.57 -29.10
CA GLY A 402 1.96 21.43 -29.19
C GLY A 402 3.33 21.75 -28.62
N GLU A 403 3.84 22.98 -28.77
CA GLU A 403 5.12 23.40 -28.16
C GLU A 403 5.05 23.37 -26.62
N VAL A 404 3.91 23.80 -26.06
CA VAL A 404 3.67 23.78 -24.62
C VAL A 404 3.67 22.36 -24.09
N LEU A 405 2.92 21.45 -24.73
CA LEU A 405 2.85 20.04 -24.33
C LEU A 405 4.23 19.37 -24.41
N ASP A 406 4.95 19.57 -25.51
CA ASP A 406 6.30 19.04 -25.70
C ASP A 406 7.26 19.59 -24.63
N GLY A 407 7.20 20.89 -24.37
CA GLY A 407 8.05 21.54 -23.37
C GLY A 407 7.83 21.01 -21.96
N VAL A 408 6.57 20.83 -21.55
CA VAL A 408 6.21 20.25 -20.24
C VAL A 408 6.67 18.81 -20.14
N THR A 409 6.42 18.01 -21.17
CA THR A 409 6.87 16.60 -21.21
C THR A 409 8.39 16.51 -21.03
N MET A 410 9.16 17.37 -21.71
CA MET A 410 10.63 17.39 -21.58
C MET A 410 11.09 17.73 -20.17
N VAL A 411 10.56 18.81 -19.58
CA VAL A 411 10.94 19.21 -18.20
C VAL A 411 10.70 18.08 -17.22
N LEU A 412 9.53 17.45 -17.31
CA LEU A 412 9.17 16.35 -16.40
C LEU A 412 10.09 15.13 -16.61
N MET A 413 10.45 14.80 -17.86
CA MET A 413 11.38 13.71 -18.16
C MET A 413 12.81 14.00 -17.70
N GLU A 414 13.31 15.22 -17.90
CA GLU A 414 14.64 15.64 -17.44
C GLU A 414 14.75 15.62 -15.91
N LEU A 415 13.76 16.17 -15.22
CA LEU A 415 13.68 16.11 -13.75
C LEU A 415 13.61 14.66 -13.26
N SER A 416 12.79 13.82 -13.91
CA SER A 416 12.69 12.39 -13.55
C SER A 416 14.02 11.68 -13.71
N PHE A 417 14.75 11.96 -14.79
CA PHE A 417 16.07 11.38 -15.06
C PHE A 417 17.08 11.72 -13.94
N ILE A 418 17.12 12.98 -13.53
CA ILE A 418 18.01 13.44 -12.44
C ILE A 418 17.62 12.76 -11.12
N LEU A 419 16.31 12.68 -10.82
CA LEU A 419 15.81 12.07 -9.59
C LEU A 419 16.01 10.56 -9.57
N LEU A 420 15.89 9.87 -10.71
CA LEU A 420 16.19 8.44 -10.81
C LEU A 420 17.66 8.17 -10.45
N TRP A 421 18.58 8.95 -10.99
CA TRP A 421 20.01 8.85 -10.65
C TRP A 421 20.26 9.11 -9.16
N THR A 422 19.74 10.22 -8.66
CA THR A 422 19.86 10.59 -7.24
C THR A 422 19.30 9.49 -6.35
N GLY A 423 18.14 8.95 -6.70
CA GLY A 423 17.51 7.87 -5.96
C GLY A 423 18.35 6.58 -5.97
N LEU A 424 18.92 6.19 -7.11
CA LEU A 424 19.80 5.02 -7.21
C LEU A 424 21.01 5.15 -6.28
N VAL A 425 21.68 6.31 -6.28
CA VAL A 425 22.84 6.57 -5.40
C VAL A 425 22.44 6.49 -3.92
N MET A 426 21.31 7.10 -3.54
CA MET A 426 20.82 7.03 -2.16
C MET A 426 20.41 5.62 -1.75
N GLY A 427 19.86 4.84 -2.68
CA GLY A 427 19.54 3.42 -2.46
C GLY A 427 20.79 2.58 -2.23
N ALA A 428 21.86 2.85 -2.97
CA ALA A 428 23.15 2.20 -2.76
C ALA A 428 23.76 2.51 -1.38
N ILE A 429 23.64 3.76 -0.91
CA ILE A 429 24.07 4.17 0.44
C ILE A 429 23.27 3.43 1.50
N TRP A 430 21.95 3.36 1.36
CA TRP A 430 21.11 2.60 2.28
C TRP A 430 21.45 1.10 2.28
N ALA A 431 21.71 0.52 1.11
CA ALA A 431 22.09 -0.89 0.98
C ALA A 431 23.40 -1.19 1.71
N ASP A 432 24.38 -0.27 1.63
CA ASP A 432 25.64 -0.37 2.36
C ASP A 432 25.43 -0.36 3.88
N HIS A 433 24.60 0.59 4.38
CA HIS A 433 24.25 0.67 5.80
C HIS A 433 23.51 -0.57 6.30
N SER A 434 22.57 -1.09 5.52
CA SER A 434 21.66 -2.16 5.96
C SER A 434 22.23 -3.56 5.77
N TRP A 435 23.06 -3.78 4.75
CA TRP A 435 23.58 -5.09 4.34
C TRP A 435 25.12 -5.13 4.21
N GLY A 436 25.81 -4.02 4.49
CA GLY A 436 27.27 -3.91 4.38
C GLY A 436 27.80 -3.98 2.94
N ARG A 437 26.96 -3.70 1.95
CA ARG A 437 27.32 -3.65 0.53
C ARG A 437 26.43 -2.70 -0.26
N PRO A 438 26.98 -1.80 -1.07
CA PRO A 438 26.18 -0.79 -1.78
C PRO A 438 25.40 -1.33 -2.97
N TRP A 439 25.70 -2.56 -3.43
CA TRP A 439 25.06 -3.20 -4.58
C TRP A 439 25.13 -4.71 -4.48
N GLY A 440 24.00 -5.38 -4.67
CA GLY A 440 23.88 -6.84 -4.55
C GLY A 440 23.31 -7.56 -5.77
N TRP A 441 23.07 -6.83 -6.88
CA TRP A 441 22.41 -7.36 -8.08
C TRP A 441 21.02 -7.96 -7.79
N ASP A 442 20.36 -7.43 -6.78
CA ASP A 442 18.98 -7.79 -6.49
C ASP A 442 18.04 -7.33 -7.62
N PRO A 443 16.94 -8.03 -7.89
CA PRO A 443 16.00 -7.65 -8.95
C PRO A 443 15.57 -6.18 -8.89
N LYS A 444 15.30 -5.61 -7.71
CA LYS A 444 14.91 -4.19 -7.59
C LYS A 444 16.03 -3.24 -7.98
N GLU A 445 17.27 -3.54 -7.62
CA GLU A 445 18.44 -2.75 -8.02
C GLU A 445 18.64 -2.78 -9.55
N VAL A 446 18.61 -4.00 -10.13
CA VAL A 446 18.80 -4.19 -11.58
C VAL A 446 17.71 -3.49 -12.39
N PHE A 447 16.45 -3.61 -11.98
CA PHE A 447 15.36 -2.99 -12.74
C PHE A 447 15.26 -1.47 -12.49
N ALA A 448 15.68 -0.97 -11.34
CA ALA A 448 15.83 0.47 -11.12
C ALA A 448 16.91 1.05 -12.03
N LEU A 449 18.07 0.38 -12.14
CA LEU A 449 19.13 0.74 -13.09
C LEU A 449 18.64 0.66 -14.55
N ASN A 450 17.89 -0.40 -14.91
CA ASN A 450 17.30 -0.51 -16.23
C ASN A 450 16.36 0.66 -16.54
N THR A 451 15.51 1.05 -15.61
CA THR A 451 14.63 2.21 -15.78
C THR A 451 15.47 3.49 -16.01
N PHE A 452 16.51 3.70 -15.23
CA PHE A 452 17.42 4.83 -15.41
C PHE A 452 18.09 4.82 -16.79
N ILE A 453 18.61 3.68 -17.26
CA ILE A 453 19.25 3.56 -18.57
C ILE A 453 18.26 3.86 -19.69
N VAL A 454 17.02 3.34 -19.60
CA VAL A 454 15.96 3.64 -20.58
C VAL A 454 15.72 5.16 -20.62
N PHE A 455 15.59 5.82 -19.47
CA PHE A 455 15.38 7.26 -19.42
C PHE A 455 16.59 8.04 -19.95
N ALA A 456 17.82 7.58 -19.69
CA ALA A 456 19.01 8.15 -20.31
C ALA A 456 18.93 8.12 -21.84
N VAL A 457 18.52 7.00 -22.41
CA VAL A 457 18.32 6.87 -23.88
C VAL A 457 17.20 7.80 -24.34
N LEU A 458 16.05 7.80 -23.66
CA LEU A 458 14.87 8.59 -24.04
C LEU A 458 15.18 10.09 -24.11
N VAL A 459 15.87 10.62 -23.11
CA VAL A 459 16.25 12.05 -23.07
C VAL A 459 17.22 12.41 -24.24
N HIS A 460 18.11 11.48 -24.62
CA HIS A 460 19.10 11.73 -25.67
C HIS A 460 18.58 11.52 -27.10
N VAL A 461 17.59 10.66 -27.31
CA VAL A 461 17.01 10.37 -28.65
C VAL A 461 16.53 11.66 -29.32
N ARG A 462 15.96 12.60 -28.53
CA ARG A 462 15.50 13.89 -29.02
C ARG A 462 16.55 14.68 -29.84
N PHE A 463 17.82 14.51 -29.54
CA PHE A 463 18.90 15.23 -30.27
C PHE A 463 19.07 14.70 -31.71
N LYS A 464 18.63 13.47 -31.99
CA LYS A 464 18.85 12.80 -33.30
C LYS A 464 17.64 12.75 -34.19
N VAL A 465 16.44 12.84 -33.63
CA VAL A 465 15.18 12.67 -34.38
C VAL A 465 14.74 13.95 -35.09
N LYS A 466 14.05 13.80 -36.24
CA LYS A 466 13.54 14.93 -37.01
C LYS A 466 12.28 15.53 -36.38
N ASP A 467 11.27 14.70 -36.07
CA ASP A 467 10.05 15.12 -35.37
C ASP A 467 10.23 14.98 -33.87
N LYS A 468 10.85 16.00 -33.27
CA LYS A 468 11.20 16.00 -31.85
C LYS A 468 9.99 15.90 -30.93
N GLY A 469 8.90 16.62 -31.26
CA GLY A 469 7.69 16.61 -30.44
C GLY A 469 7.00 15.26 -30.44
N LEU A 470 6.85 14.62 -31.59
CA LEU A 470 6.27 13.28 -31.69
C LEU A 470 7.07 12.26 -30.88
N TRP A 471 8.37 12.23 -31.08
CA TRP A 471 9.22 11.26 -30.39
C TRP A 471 9.29 11.51 -28.89
N THR A 472 9.32 12.76 -28.43
CA THR A 472 9.25 13.07 -26.99
C THR A 472 7.96 12.53 -26.39
N ALA A 473 6.82 12.72 -27.04
CA ALA A 473 5.53 12.23 -26.57
C ALA A 473 5.48 10.69 -26.57
N VAL A 474 5.88 10.02 -27.65
CA VAL A 474 5.93 8.56 -27.73
C VAL A 474 6.82 7.98 -26.63
N LEU A 475 8.03 8.54 -26.50
CA LEU A 475 9.02 8.04 -25.53
C LEU A 475 8.60 8.28 -24.07
N SER A 476 7.87 9.36 -23.79
CA SER A 476 7.32 9.57 -22.44
C SER A 476 6.31 8.48 -22.06
N VAL A 477 5.47 8.05 -23.01
CA VAL A 477 4.52 6.94 -22.80
C VAL A 477 5.24 5.61 -22.65
N VAL A 478 6.24 5.35 -23.51
CA VAL A 478 7.09 4.13 -23.41
C VAL A 478 7.84 4.11 -22.07
N GLY A 479 8.43 5.23 -21.66
CA GLY A 479 9.11 5.35 -20.37
C GLY A 479 8.17 5.06 -19.19
N ALA A 480 6.94 5.58 -19.22
CA ALA A 480 5.92 5.29 -18.23
C ALA A 480 5.52 3.80 -18.22
N ALA A 481 5.39 3.18 -19.40
CA ALA A 481 5.10 1.74 -19.50
C ALA A 481 6.24 0.90 -18.89
N VAL A 482 7.50 1.23 -19.17
CA VAL A 482 8.67 0.55 -18.57
C VAL A 482 8.69 0.74 -17.06
N MET A 483 8.45 1.95 -16.58
CA MET A 483 8.38 2.24 -15.14
C MET A 483 7.27 1.43 -14.46
N LEU A 484 6.06 1.40 -15.02
CA LEU A 484 4.93 0.62 -14.48
C LEU A 484 5.21 -0.88 -14.51
N PHE A 485 5.77 -1.39 -15.62
CA PHE A 485 6.17 -2.78 -15.71
C PHE A 485 7.17 -3.15 -14.61
N ASN A 486 8.23 -2.38 -14.45
CA ASN A 486 9.23 -2.60 -13.42
C ASN A 486 8.59 -2.54 -12.03
N TRP A 487 7.78 -1.52 -11.77
CA TRP A 487 7.15 -1.35 -10.47
C TRP A 487 6.20 -2.50 -10.13
N ILE A 488 5.33 -2.93 -11.06
CA ILE A 488 4.37 -4.00 -10.83
C ILE A 488 5.07 -5.37 -10.76
N VAL A 489 5.88 -5.71 -11.76
CA VAL A 489 6.49 -7.05 -11.87
C VAL A 489 7.49 -7.27 -10.74
N ILE A 490 8.33 -6.28 -10.43
CA ILE A 490 9.36 -6.44 -9.41
C ILE A 490 8.79 -6.46 -8.00
N ASN A 491 7.72 -5.72 -7.73
CA ASN A 491 7.16 -5.72 -6.38
C ASN A 491 6.20 -6.86 -6.09
N PHE A 492 5.49 -7.39 -7.10
CA PHE A 492 4.42 -8.36 -6.88
C PHE A 492 4.68 -9.76 -7.47
N VAL A 493 5.65 -9.89 -8.39
CA VAL A 493 5.92 -11.17 -9.07
C VAL A 493 7.30 -11.72 -8.74
N ILE A 494 8.32 -10.87 -8.65
CA ILE A 494 9.70 -11.30 -8.43
C ILE A 494 10.08 -11.12 -6.96
N THR A 495 10.57 -12.20 -6.35
CA THR A 495 11.10 -12.17 -4.98
C THR A 495 12.59 -11.91 -4.97
N GLY A 496 13.07 -11.11 -4.02
CA GLY A 496 14.49 -10.76 -3.84
C GLY A 496 14.75 -10.29 -2.41
N LEU A 497 15.95 -9.74 -2.18
CA LEU A 497 16.35 -9.21 -0.87
C LEU A 497 15.41 -8.10 -0.35
N HIS A 498 14.79 -7.36 -1.25
CA HIS A 498 13.84 -6.29 -0.95
C HIS A 498 12.38 -6.77 -0.79
N SER A 499 12.13 -8.06 -0.66
CA SER A 499 10.77 -8.62 -0.56
C SER A 499 10.31 -8.67 0.90
N TYR A 500 10.20 -7.50 1.55
CA TYR A 500 9.75 -7.36 2.95
C TYR A 500 8.23 -7.17 3.08
N ALA A 501 7.51 -6.96 1.99
CA ALA A 501 6.07 -6.66 1.98
C ALA A 501 5.23 -7.91 1.68
#